data_9b3e120586ae3331d944ebbb14f11883
#
_entry.id   9b3e120586ae3331d944ebbb14f11883
#
_cell.length_a   1.000
_cell.length_b   1.000
_cell.length_c   1.000
_cell.angle_alpha   90.00
_cell.angle_beta   90.00
_cell.angle_gamma   90.00
#
_symmetry.space_group_name_H-M   'P 1'
#
loop_
_entity.id
_entity.type
_entity.pdbx_description
1 polymer ?
#
loop_
_entity_poly.entity_id
_entity_poly.type
_entity_poly.pdbx_seq_one_letter_code
_entity_poly.pdbx_strand_id
1 'polypeptide(L)'
;MKQHTRRGALKLFGIGAVAVAGLGLAGCNGAEGGAGASEAPSESMGASQAFAQQGVWMQCRSDDFPQKDTTVSAVLVFDGSGNVTRYETDSIAMNGGTSYEALTFGDLDGLSNDEIAELAAQKNRERFDATKQSAIDETAESLEYYEQDAGFYQDGIANATEGQKINEAAEYEEPEAVPYSLAIETDGTGNNTQSETLSFDSRTLNAGYFYSGSAIGSAPDSVLDGALYEEKEVSIELKVTGTQTVYDTLFGGYTGLYTVVDGWDSIYELDTPDTEGIEVD
;
A
#
# COMPACT_ATOMS: atom_id res chain seq x y z
N MET A 1 35.88 -4.09 24.98
CA MET A 1 35.79 -5.08 23.90
C MET A 1 35.11 -6.32 24.39
N LYS A 2 33.83 -6.51 24.03
CA LYS A 2 33.10 -7.80 24.00
C LYS A 2 31.86 -7.57 23.15
N GLN A 3 31.89 -8.09 21.92
CA GLN A 3 30.76 -8.16 21.00
C GLN A 3 29.80 -9.23 21.54
N HIS A 4 28.54 -8.89 21.70
CA HIS A 4 27.45 -9.86 21.88
C HIS A 4 26.57 -9.92 20.63
N THR A 5 26.87 -10.95 19.85
CA THR A 5 26.02 -11.39 18.74
C THR A 5 24.77 -12.05 19.33
N ARG A 6 23.59 -11.44 19.14
CA ARG A 6 22.32 -12.10 19.42
C ARG A 6 21.74 -12.60 18.09
N ARG A 7 21.87 -13.90 17.86
CA ARG A 7 21.10 -14.63 16.85
C ARG A 7 19.71 -14.88 17.43
N GLY A 8 18.70 -14.18 16.94
CA GLY A 8 17.30 -14.50 17.14
C GLY A 8 16.86 -15.59 16.16
N ALA A 9 16.33 -16.69 16.67
CA ALA A 9 15.84 -17.79 15.87
C ALA A 9 14.47 -17.44 15.25
N LEU A 10 14.40 -17.37 13.93
CA LEU A 10 13.15 -17.32 13.18
C LEU A 10 12.44 -18.67 13.29
N LYS A 11 11.21 -18.66 13.77
CA LYS A 11 10.29 -19.80 13.67
C LYS A 11 9.65 -19.80 12.28
N LEU A 12 10.09 -20.73 11.43
CA LEU A 12 9.41 -21.02 10.18
C LEU A 12 8.00 -21.56 10.45
N PHE A 13 6.99 -20.83 10.02
CA PHE A 13 5.66 -21.38 9.79
C PHE A 13 5.62 -21.93 8.37
N GLY A 14 5.45 -23.24 8.26
CA GLY A 14 5.39 -23.92 6.99
C GLY A 14 4.09 -23.60 6.26
N ILE A 15 4.21 -22.98 5.10
CA ILE A 15 3.13 -22.85 4.11
C ILE A 15 3.21 -24.06 3.19
N GLY A 16 2.11 -24.80 3.11
CA GLY A 16 1.99 -26.00 2.28
C GLY A 16 2.04 -25.64 0.80
N ALA A 17 2.97 -26.25 0.08
CA ALA A 17 3.06 -26.18 -1.36
C ALA A 17 1.85 -26.86 -2.01
N VAL A 18 1.02 -26.11 -2.72
CA VAL A 18 0.04 -26.66 -3.67
C VAL A 18 0.75 -26.86 -5.01
N ALA A 19 0.97 -28.11 -5.38
CA ALA A 19 1.51 -28.47 -6.67
C ALA A 19 0.46 -28.26 -7.76
N VAL A 20 0.67 -27.28 -8.64
CA VAL A 20 -0.08 -27.14 -9.89
C VAL A 20 0.47 -28.16 -10.88
N ALA A 21 -0.35 -29.13 -11.26
CA ALA A 21 -0.02 -30.16 -12.25
C ALA A 21 -0.03 -29.51 -13.65
N GLY A 22 1.16 -29.39 -14.25
CA GLY A 22 1.31 -28.96 -15.62
C GLY A 22 0.68 -29.96 -16.60
N LEU A 23 -0.18 -29.50 -17.48
CA LEU A 23 -0.64 -30.22 -18.65
C LEU A 23 0.41 -30.06 -19.76
N GLY A 24 1.22 -31.10 -19.93
CA GLY A 24 2.14 -31.19 -21.03
C GLY A 24 1.41 -31.42 -22.35
N LEU A 25 1.67 -30.59 -23.34
CA LEU A 25 1.41 -30.85 -24.74
C LEU A 25 2.71 -31.26 -25.41
N ALA A 26 2.86 -32.59 -25.59
CA ALA A 26 3.89 -33.15 -26.44
C ALA A 26 3.44 -33.07 -27.90
N GLY A 27 4.17 -32.35 -28.73
CA GLY A 27 4.03 -32.34 -30.16
C GLY A 27 5.40 -32.30 -30.81
N CYS A 28 5.99 -33.49 -31.11
CA CYS A 28 7.14 -33.61 -32.00
C CYS A 28 6.72 -33.38 -33.44
N ASN A 29 7.42 -32.52 -34.20
CA ASN A 29 8.06 -33.02 -35.44
C ASN A 29 9.08 -32.00 -35.98
N GLY A 30 10.24 -32.50 -36.35
CA GLY A 30 11.36 -31.72 -36.82
C GLY A 30 11.23 -31.28 -38.27
N ALA A 31 11.92 -30.19 -38.57
CA ALA A 31 12.62 -29.93 -39.83
C ALA A 31 13.60 -28.74 -39.61
N GLU A 32 14.84 -28.95 -40.07
CA GLU A 32 15.94 -28.00 -40.05
C GLU A 32 15.67 -26.78 -40.94
N GLY A 33 16.14 -25.64 -40.52
CA GLY A 33 16.51 -24.56 -41.43
C GLY A 33 16.02 -23.15 -41.09
N GLY A 34 16.92 -22.30 -40.67
CA GLY A 34 16.74 -20.84 -40.82
C GLY A 34 16.72 -20.08 -39.51
N ALA A 35 17.86 -19.40 -39.25
CA ALA A 35 18.01 -18.41 -38.20
C ALA A 35 16.95 -17.29 -38.32
N GLY A 36 16.11 -17.22 -37.38
CA GLY A 36 15.20 -16.15 -37.07
C GLY A 36 14.66 -16.51 -35.70
N ALA A 37 15.27 -15.97 -34.66
CA ALA A 37 14.66 -16.01 -33.34
C ALA A 37 13.35 -15.21 -33.44
N SER A 38 12.27 -15.91 -33.72
CA SER A 38 10.93 -15.44 -33.41
C SER A 38 10.85 -15.45 -31.90
N GLU A 39 11.08 -14.30 -31.27
CA GLU A 39 10.63 -14.08 -29.91
C GLU A 39 9.15 -14.48 -29.88
N ALA A 40 8.81 -15.43 -29.04
CA ALA A 40 7.41 -15.70 -28.76
C ALA A 40 6.79 -14.38 -28.31
N PRO A 41 5.60 -13.99 -28.82
CA PRO A 41 4.95 -12.79 -28.32
C PRO A 41 4.82 -12.94 -26.81
N SER A 42 5.26 -11.94 -26.08
CA SER A 42 5.00 -11.83 -24.63
C SER A 42 3.49 -11.96 -24.45
N GLU A 43 3.04 -12.93 -23.67
CA GLU A 43 1.62 -13.03 -23.35
C GLU A 43 1.26 -11.84 -22.51
N SER A 44 0.34 -10.99 -23.00
CA SER A 44 -0.22 -9.90 -22.22
C SER A 44 -1.07 -10.49 -21.09
N MET A 45 -1.07 -9.80 -19.94
CA MET A 45 -1.77 -10.21 -18.72
C MET A 45 -2.86 -9.20 -18.39
N GLY A 46 -4.12 -9.64 -18.39
CA GLY A 46 -5.25 -8.83 -17.92
C GLY A 46 -5.18 -8.55 -16.42
N ALA A 47 -5.86 -7.51 -15.97
CA ALA A 47 -5.85 -7.10 -14.57
C ALA A 47 -6.35 -8.22 -13.63
N SER A 48 -7.43 -8.92 -14.00
CA SER A 48 -7.95 -10.06 -13.24
C SER A 48 -6.92 -11.17 -13.06
N GLN A 49 -6.14 -11.46 -14.09
CA GLN A 49 -5.08 -12.47 -14.02
C GLN A 49 -3.90 -11.99 -13.15
N ALA A 50 -3.55 -10.70 -13.26
CA ALA A 50 -2.45 -10.11 -12.52
C ALA A 50 -2.73 -10.10 -11.01
N PHE A 51 -3.93 -9.69 -10.60
CA PHE A 51 -4.31 -9.60 -9.19
C PHE A 51 -4.76 -10.96 -8.61
N ALA A 52 -5.15 -11.94 -9.43
CA ALA A 52 -5.42 -13.30 -8.99
C ALA A 52 -4.15 -14.08 -8.60
N GLN A 53 -2.97 -13.56 -8.89
CA GLN A 53 -1.71 -14.12 -8.45
C GLN A 53 -1.28 -13.51 -7.12
N GLN A 54 -0.54 -14.29 -6.32
CA GLN A 54 0.16 -13.70 -5.17
C GLN A 54 1.19 -12.70 -5.69
N GLY A 55 1.11 -11.44 -5.20
CA GLY A 55 1.98 -10.39 -5.71
C GLY A 55 1.93 -9.12 -4.88
N VAL A 56 2.87 -8.23 -5.15
CA VAL A 56 3.03 -6.95 -4.44
C VAL A 56 2.98 -5.81 -5.45
N TRP A 57 2.14 -4.82 -5.16
CA TRP A 57 1.93 -3.67 -6.01
C TRP A 57 2.12 -2.38 -5.23
N MET A 58 2.89 -1.46 -5.78
CA MET A 58 3.20 -0.16 -5.20
C MET A 58 2.29 0.91 -5.78
N GLN A 59 1.51 1.56 -4.92
CA GLN A 59 0.67 2.70 -5.28
C GLN A 59 1.45 4.01 -5.11
N CYS A 60 1.41 4.90 -6.10
CA CYS A 60 1.89 6.26 -5.98
C CYS A 60 0.87 7.26 -6.55
N ARG A 61 1.03 8.54 -6.20
CA ARG A 61 0.09 9.61 -6.61
C ARG A 61 0.50 10.34 -7.88
N SER A 62 1.56 9.89 -8.54
CA SER A 62 2.06 10.51 -9.76
C SER A 62 1.43 9.87 -10.98
N ASP A 63 1.01 10.70 -11.94
CA ASP A 63 0.61 10.23 -13.27
C ASP A 63 1.83 9.99 -14.18
N ASP A 64 3.00 10.49 -13.77
CA ASP A 64 4.28 10.21 -14.41
C ASP A 64 4.86 8.90 -13.87
N PHE A 65 5.74 8.28 -14.67
CA PHE A 65 6.46 7.09 -14.26
C PHE A 65 7.31 7.35 -13.00
N PRO A 66 7.36 6.42 -12.03
CA PRO A 66 8.05 6.64 -10.77
C PRO A 66 9.56 6.85 -10.98
N GLN A 67 10.11 7.79 -10.23
CA GLN A 67 11.54 8.02 -10.06
C GLN A 67 11.99 7.46 -8.71
N LYS A 68 13.28 7.36 -8.50
CA LYS A 68 13.84 6.84 -7.23
C LYS A 68 13.28 7.53 -5.97
N ASP A 69 13.02 8.84 -6.06
CA ASP A 69 12.52 9.65 -4.94
C ASP A 69 10.98 9.76 -4.94
N THR A 70 10.28 9.06 -5.85
CA THR A 70 8.82 9.02 -5.86
C THR A 70 8.33 8.25 -4.65
N THR A 71 7.45 8.88 -3.86
CA THR A 71 6.86 8.26 -2.67
C THR A 71 5.89 7.15 -3.06
N VAL A 72 6.05 5.99 -2.43
CA VAL A 72 5.07 4.90 -2.43
C VAL A 72 4.02 5.25 -1.39
N SER A 73 2.80 5.57 -1.83
CA SER A 73 1.71 5.97 -0.93
C SER A 73 1.10 4.80 -0.19
N ALA A 74 1.06 3.65 -0.82
CA ALA A 74 0.68 2.38 -0.21
C ALA A 74 1.32 1.20 -0.97
N VAL A 75 1.44 0.08 -0.28
CA VAL A 75 1.78 -1.21 -0.88
C VAL A 75 0.56 -2.12 -0.74
N LEU A 76 0.13 -2.70 -1.85
CA LEU A 76 -0.96 -3.65 -1.96
C LEU A 76 -0.36 -5.06 -2.07
N VAL A 77 -0.73 -5.95 -1.16
CA VAL A 77 -0.28 -7.35 -1.16
C VAL A 77 -1.48 -8.24 -1.49
N PHE A 78 -1.49 -8.82 -2.68
CA PHE A 78 -2.51 -9.76 -3.13
C PHE A 78 -2.14 -11.18 -2.68
N ASP A 79 -3.09 -11.90 -2.10
CA ASP A 79 -2.87 -13.25 -1.53
C ASP A 79 -3.06 -14.39 -2.54
N GLY A 80 -3.49 -14.07 -3.76
CA GLY A 80 -3.83 -15.08 -4.79
C GLY A 80 -5.15 -15.82 -4.53
N SER A 81 -5.94 -15.36 -3.56
CA SER A 81 -7.23 -15.97 -3.17
C SER A 81 -8.38 -14.97 -3.23
N GLY A 82 -8.19 -13.85 -3.92
CA GLY A 82 -9.19 -12.80 -4.09
C GLY A 82 -9.20 -11.73 -3.00
N ASN A 83 -8.14 -11.67 -2.17
CA ASN A 83 -8.02 -10.63 -1.17
C ASN A 83 -6.74 -9.79 -1.37
N VAL A 84 -6.79 -8.58 -0.83
CA VAL A 84 -5.69 -7.62 -0.81
C VAL A 84 -5.50 -7.06 0.60
N THR A 85 -4.23 -6.95 1.03
CA THR A 85 -3.84 -6.20 2.23
C THR A 85 -3.19 -4.90 1.80
N ARG A 86 -3.60 -3.76 2.36
CA ARG A 86 -3.07 -2.45 2.02
C ARG A 86 -2.27 -1.86 3.19
N TYR A 87 -0.99 -1.65 2.97
CA TYR A 87 -0.08 -0.97 3.90
C TYR A 87 0.14 0.48 3.46
N GLU A 88 -0.34 1.45 4.22
CA GLU A 88 -0.07 2.87 3.97
C GLU A 88 1.37 3.21 4.36
N THR A 89 2.13 3.81 3.44
CA THR A 89 3.57 4.08 3.60
C THR A 89 3.95 5.53 3.33
N ASP A 90 2.99 6.39 3.01
CA ASP A 90 3.22 7.83 2.84
C ASP A 90 3.25 8.58 4.18
N SER A 91 3.78 9.79 4.16
CA SER A 91 3.77 10.67 5.33
C SER A 91 2.36 11.15 5.63
N ILE A 92 2.04 11.26 6.93
CA ILE A 92 0.86 12.00 7.40
C ILE A 92 1.33 13.42 7.75
N ALA A 93 0.63 14.42 7.20
CA ALA A 93 0.87 15.80 7.59
C ALA A 93 0.28 16.04 9.00
N MET A 94 1.16 16.27 9.98
CA MET A 94 0.81 16.73 11.32
C MET A 94 1.33 18.16 11.49
N ASN A 95 0.71 18.95 12.38
CA ASN A 95 1.05 20.36 12.56
C ASN A 95 2.49 20.59 13.08
N GLY A 96 3.13 19.61 13.69
CA GLY A 96 4.50 19.67 14.22
C GLY A 96 5.59 19.16 13.29
N GLY A 97 5.22 18.61 12.13
CA GLY A 97 6.14 17.90 11.24
C GLY A 97 6.44 16.50 11.77
N THR A 98 6.26 15.50 10.93
CA THR A 98 6.60 14.11 11.30
C THR A 98 8.07 13.84 11.05
N SER A 99 8.72 13.12 11.95
CA SER A 99 10.05 12.52 11.71
C SER A 99 9.98 11.23 10.89
N TYR A 100 8.80 10.87 10.37
CA TYR A 100 8.60 9.67 9.58
C TYR A 100 9.14 9.86 8.15
N GLU A 101 9.98 8.94 7.73
CA GLU A 101 10.52 8.87 6.38
C GLU A 101 9.66 7.91 5.54
N ALA A 102 8.91 8.49 4.60
CA ALA A 102 8.04 7.73 3.71
C ALA A 102 8.84 6.78 2.81
N LEU A 103 8.23 5.65 2.47
CA LEU A 103 8.80 4.70 1.52
C LEU A 103 8.89 5.32 0.12
N THR A 104 10.00 5.10 -0.57
CA THR A 104 10.23 5.55 -1.96
C THR A 104 10.49 4.36 -2.87
N PHE A 105 10.35 4.55 -4.19
CA PHE A 105 10.73 3.50 -5.16
C PHE A 105 12.23 3.16 -5.11
N GLY A 106 13.08 4.10 -4.70
CA GLY A 106 14.51 3.84 -4.52
C GLY A 106 14.83 2.87 -3.38
N ASP A 107 13.97 2.81 -2.36
CA ASP A 107 14.14 1.90 -1.22
C ASP A 107 13.78 0.44 -1.59
N LEU A 108 13.13 0.23 -2.74
CA LEU A 108 12.70 -1.08 -3.23
C LEU A 108 13.75 -1.76 -4.11
N ASP A 109 14.84 -1.07 -4.44
CA ASP A 109 15.84 -1.58 -5.38
C ASP A 109 16.46 -2.91 -4.91
N GLY A 110 16.38 -3.92 -5.77
CA GLY A 110 16.90 -5.25 -5.52
C GLY A 110 16.13 -6.10 -4.50
N LEU A 111 14.99 -5.63 -4.00
CA LEU A 111 14.14 -6.38 -3.07
C LEU A 111 13.21 -7.35 -3.82
N SER A 112 13.00 -8.52 -3.24
CA SER A 112 11.95 -9.46 -3.64
C SER A 112 10.57 -8.99 -3.17
N ASN A 113 9.50 -9.56 -3.73
CA ASN A 113 8.12 -9.26 -3.30
C ASN A 113 7.91 -9.49 -1.80
N ASP A 114 8.47 -10.56 -1.23
CA ASP A 114 8.35 -10.85 0.20
C ASP A 114 9.05 -9.77 1.04
N GLU A 115 10.24 -9.35 0.64
CA GLU A 115 10.99 -8.28 1.33
C GLU A 115 10.29 -6.93 1.21
N ILE A 116 9.66 -6.62 0.07
CA ILE A 116 8.85 -5.40 -0.11
C ILE A 116 7.63 -5.43 0.81
N ALA A 117 6.93 -6.56 0.90
CA ALA A 117 5.78 -6.72 1.78
C ALA A 117 6.17 -6.56 3.28
N GLU A 118 7.28 -7.18 3.70
CA GLU A 118 7.82 -7.02 5.07
C GLU A 118 8.20 -5.56 5.35
N LEU A 119 8.88 -4.90 4.42
CA LEU A 119 9.26 -3.48 4.54
C LEU A 119 8.02 -2.59 4.62
N ALA A 120 6.99 -2.85 3.82
CA ALA A 120 5.73 -2.10 3.84
C ALA A 120 4.99 -2.25 5.18
N ALA A 121 4.92 -3.46 5.73
CA ALA A 121 4.33 -3.70 7.05
C ALA A 121 5.10 -2.96 8.16
N GLN A 122 6.44 -2.99 8.11
CA GLN A 122 7.28 -2.22 9.02
C GLN A 122 7.02 -0.71 8.89
N LYS A 123 7.01 -0.17 7.67
CA LYS A 123 6.77 1.25 7.38
C LYS A 123 5.38 1.70 7.82
N ASN A 124 4.36 0.87 7.64
CA ASN A 124 3.01 1.15 8.12
C ASN A 124 2.96 1.29 9.65
N ARG A 125 3.67 0.42 10.38
CA ARG A 125 3.80 0.53 11.85
C ARG A 125 4.60 1.77 12.26
N GLU A 126 5.75 2.03 11.61
CA GLU A 126 6.56 3.23 11.88
C GLU A 126 5.75 4.52 11.66
N ARG A 127 4.90 4.53 10.62
CA ARG A 127 3.97 5.63 10.32
C ARG A 127 2.99 5.88 11.47
N PHE A 128 2.39 4.82 12.01
CA PHE A 128 1.51 4.90 13.18
C PHE A 128 2.27 5.43 14.40
N ASP A 129 3.43 4.84 14.72
CA ASP A 129 4.22 5.21 15.89
C ASP A 129 4.68 6.67 15.82
N ALA A 130 5.12 7.14 14.64
CA ALA A 130 5.51 8.53 14.42
C ALA A 130 4.31 9.48 14.57
N THR A 131 3.13 9.12 14.05
CA THR A 131 1.90 9.91 14.18
C THR A 131 1.49 10.05 15.64
N LYS A 132 1.46 8.93 16.35
CA LYS A 132 1.16 8.89 17.80
C LYS A 132 2.16 9.72 18.60
N GLN A 133 3.45 9.55 18.35
CA GLN A 133 4.49 10.29 19.07
C GLN A 133 4.41 11.80 18.82
N SER A 134 4.19 12.21 17.56
CA SER A 134 4.00 13.63 17.23
C SER A 134 2.82 14.24 18.00
N ALA A 135 1.70 13.51 18.10
CA ALA A 135 0.53 13.96 18.85
C ALA A 135 0.81 14.07 20.37
N ILE A 136 1.58 13.16 20.94
CA ILE A 136 2.01 13.21 22.35
C ILE A 136 2.89 14.42 22.59
N ASP A 137 3.87 14.66 21.72
CA ASP A 137 4.82 15.77 21.84
C ASP A 137 4.11 17.13 21.71
N GLU A 138 3.23 17.30 20.71
CA GLU A 138 2.41 18.51 20.51
C GLU A 138 1.49 18.77 21.71
N THR A 139 0.93 17.71 22.29
CA THR A 139 0.06 17.84 23.47
C THR A 139 0.88 18.24 24.70
N ALA A 140 2.08 17.70 24.87
CA ALA A 140 2.99 18.08 25.96
C ALA A 140 3.43 19.54 25.86
N GLU A 141 3.77 20.03 24.66
CA GLU A 141 4.08 21.46 24.41
C GLU A 141 2.88 22.37 24.74
N SER A 142 1.66 21.92 24.39
CA SER A 142 0.44 22.66 24.70
C SER A 142 0.19 22.73 26.20
N LEU A 143 0.42 21.64 26.93
CA LEU A 143 0.33 21.63 28.40
C LEU A 143 1.33 22.63 29.03
N GLU A 144 2.60 22.58 28.62
CA GLU A 144 3.63 23.53 29.13
C GLU A 144 3.23 24.97 28.87
N TYR A 145 2.66 25.26 27.69
CA TYR A 145 2.16 26.62 27.40
C TYR A 145 1.00 27.02 28.29
N TYR A 146 0.00 26.18 28.52
CA TYR A 146 -1.17 26.47 29.34
C TYR A 146 -0.82 26.59 30.83
N GLU A 147 0.16 25.88 31.34
CA GLU A 147 0.61 25.95 32.72
C GLU A 147 1.27 27.29 33.09
N GLN A 148 1.77 28.06 32.09
CA GLN A 148 2.35 29.38 32.33
C GLN A 148 1.32 30.39 32.86
N ASP A 149 0.02 30.20 32.53
CA ASP A 149 -1.10 30.95 33.11
C ASP A 149 -2.28 30.01 33.42
N ALA A 150 -2.06 29.10 34.37
CA ALA A 150 -3.03 28.09 34.74
C ALA A 150 -4.38 28.66 35.21
N GLY A 151 -4.40 29.87 35.71
CA GLY A 151 -5.63 30.55 36.10
C GLY A 151 -6.53 30.91 34.92
N PHE A 152 -5.93 31.20 33.77
CA PHE A 152 -6.62 31.55 32.53
C PHE A 152 -6.96 30.34 31.69
N TYR A 153 -6.04 29.33 31.64
CA TYR A 153 -6.15 28.17 30.74
C TYR A 153 -6.63 26.89 31.45
N GLN A 154 -7.48 26.93 32.47
CA GLN A 154 -7.94 25.74 33.20
C GLN A 154 -8.56 24.66 32.30
N ASP A 155 -9.45 25.08 31.39
CA ASP A 155 -10.09 24.15 30.45
C ASP A 155 -9.08 23.60 29.43
N GLY A 156 -8.11 24.41 28.99
CA GLY A 156 -7.04 23.97 28.10
C GLY A 156 -6.17 22.90 28.73
N ILE A 157 -5.79 23.05 30.00
CA ILE A 157 -5.02 22.06 30.75
C ILE A 157 -5.81 20.75 30.91
N ALA A 158 -7.10 20.83 31.27
CA ALA A 158 -7.94 19.67 31.43
C ALA A 158 -8.08 18.90 30.10
N ASN A 159 -8.35 19.61 29.00
CA ASN A 159 -8.51 19.03 27.67
C ASN A 159 -7.21 18.40 27.15
N ALA A 160 -6.07 19.08 27.28
CA ALA A 160 -4.79 18.55 26.85
C ALA A 160 -4.35 17.34 27.71
N THR A 161 -4.63 17.35 29.01
CA THR A 161 -4.36 16.21 29.89
C THR A 161 -5.17 14.96 29.47
N GLU A 162 -6.45 15.14 29.13
CA GLU A 162 -7.28 14.04 28.64
C GLU A 162 -6.87 13.60 27.24
N GLY A 163 -6.58 14.55 26.34
CA GLY A 163 -6.06 14.28 25.02
C GLY A 163 -4.75 13.48 25.04
N GLN A 164 -3.84 13.81 25.97
CA GLN A 164 -2.61 13.04 26.12
C GLN A 164 -2.85 11.57 26.48
N LYS A 165 -3.80 11.30 27.40
CA LYS A 165 -4.16 9.92 27.74
C LYS A 165 -4.72 9.15 26.54
N ILE A 166 -5.51 9.82 25.71
CA ILE A 166 -6.06 9.23 24.47
C ILE A 166 -4.94 8.88 23.52
N ASN A 167 -4.02 9.84 23.28
CA ASN A 167 -2.87 9.62 22.41
C ASN A 167 -2.00 8.45 22.91
N GLU A 168 -1.72 8.41 24.23
CA GLU A 168 -0.94 7.33 24.84
C GLU A 168 -1.63 5.96 24.75
N ALA A 169 -2.97 5.92 24.83
CA ALA A 169 -3.77 4.70 24.80
C ALA A 169 -3.98 4.13 23.39
N ALA A 170 -3.70 4.92 22.32
CA ALA A 170 -3.85 4.45 20.96
C ALA A 170 -2.92 3.25 20.69
N GLU A 171 -3.45 2.19 20.10
CA GLU A 171 -2.70 0.96 19.78
C GLU A 171 -2.71 0.72 18.27
N TYR A 172 -1.57 0.28 17.75
CA TYR A 172 -1.45 -0.12 16.35
C TYR A 172 -2.25 -1.39 16.07
N GLU A 173 -3.04 -1.37 15.02
CA GLU A 173 -3.68 -2.55 14.45
C GLU A 173 -3.08 -2.82 13.06
N GLU A 174 -2.67 -4.06 12.85
CA GLU A 174 -2.15 -4.49 11.55
C GLU A 174 -3.29 -4.55 10.53
N PRO A 175 -3.08 -4.05 9.28
CA PRO A 175 -4.08 -4.18 8.23
C PRO A 175 -4.45 -5.64 7.96
N GLU A 176 -5.75 -5.89 7.79
CA GLU A 176 -6.28 -7.20 7.45
C GLU A 176 -6.46 -7.35 5.94
N ALA A 177 -6.40 -8.59 5.45
CA ALA A 177 -6.72 -8.92 4.07
C ALA A 177 -8.23 -8.79 3.84
N VAL A 178 -8.63 -8.04 2.80
CA VAL A 178 -10.02 -7.79 2.43
C VAL A 178 -10.28 -8.21 0.98
N PRO A 179 -11.50 -8.65 0.64
CA PRO A 179 -11.83 -8.95 -0.75
C PRO A 179 -11.74 -7.70 -1.63
N TYR A 180 -11.28 -7.88 -2.87
CA TYR A 180 -11.32 -6.84 -3.89
C TYR A 180 -12.28 -7.22 -5.02
N SER A 181 -12.69 -6.23 -5.82
CA SER A 181 -13.45 -6.40 -7.04
C SER A 181 -12.80 -5.63 -8.19
N LEU A 182 -13.07 -6.10 -9.42
CA LEU A 182 -12.75 -5.41 -10.66
C LEU A 182 -14.05 -5.11 -11.39
N ALA A 183 -14.20 -3.90 -11.86
CA ALA A 183 -15.34 -3.47 -12.65
C ALA A 183 -14.85 -2.76 -13.92
N ILE A 184 -15.47 -3.05 -15.06
CA ILE A 184 -15.18 -2.39 -16.33
C ILE A 184 -16.38 -1.57 -16.82
N GLU A 185 -16.08 -0.41 -17.37
CA GLU A 185 -17.01 0.36 -18.18
C GLU A 185 -16.72 0.06 -19.65
N THR A 186 -17.78 -0.20 -20.41
CA THR A 186 -17.66 -0.45 -21.84
C THR A 186 -17.84 0.83 -22.66
N ASP A 187 -17.29 0.82 -23.86
CA ASP A 187 -17.57 1.86 -24.87
C ASP A 187 -19.05 1.82 -25.28
N GLY A 188 -19.51 2.84 -26.04
CA GLY A 188 -20.90 2.92 -26.49
C GLY A 188 -21.36 1.77 -27.38
N THR A 189 -20.46 0.83 -27.77
CA THR A 189 -20.80 -0.39 -28.51
C THR A 189 -20.97 -1.61 -27.60
N GLY A 190 -20.49 -1.53 -26.35
CA GLY A 190 -20.48 -2.64 -25.40
C GLY A 190 -19.45 -3.75 -25.70
N ASN A 191 -18.55 -3.54 -26.66
CA ASN A 191 -17.61 -4.57 -27.10
C ASN A 191 -16.18 -4.34 -26.62
N ASN A 192 -15.85 -3.12 -26.20
CA ASN A 192 -14.50 -2.80 -25.76
C ASN A 192 -14.52 -2.19 -24.37
N THR A 193 -13.53 -2.49 -23.56
CA THR A 193 -13.30 -1.87 -22.29
C THR A 193 -12.83 -0.43 -22.48
N GLN A 194 -13.54 0.51 -21.89
CA GLN A 194 -13.19 1.94 -21.89
C GLN A 194 -12.33 2.28 -20.67
N SER A 195 -12.72 1.76 -19.50
CA SER A 195 -11.98 1.89 -18.23
C SER A 195 -12.18 0.64 -17.39
N GLU A 196 -11.24 0.39 -16.50
CA GLU A 196 -11.31 -0.67 -15.50
C GLU A 196 -10.90 -0.13 -14.15
N THR A 197 -11.60 -0.55 -13.11
CA THR A 197 -11.41 -0.06 -11.75
C THR A 197 -11.22 -1.22 -10.79
N LEU A 198 -10.16 -1.14 -9.98
CA LEU A 198 -9.92 -1.99 -8.82
C LEU A 198 -10.52 -1.32 -7.59
N SER A 199 -11.41 -2.02 -6.87
CA SER A 199 -12.06 -1.50 -5.66
C SER A 199 -11.96 -2.48 -4.50
N PHE A 200 -11.77 -1.96 -3.29
CA PHE A 200 -11.77 -2.71 -2.03
C PHE A 200 -11.94 -1.78 -0.83
N ASP A 201 -12.45 -2.29 0.28
CA ASP A 201 -12.51 -1.55 1.53
C ASP A 201 -11.14 -1.59 2.22
N SER A 202 -10.70 -0.47 2.79
CA SER A 202 -9.43 -0.37 3.51
C SER A 202 -9.61 0.37 4.82
N ARG A 203 -9.06 -0.19 5.89
CA ARG A 203 -8.97 0.51 7.17
C ARG A 203 -7.78 1.46 7.14
N THR A 204 -8.05 2.74 7.25
CA THR A 204 -7.04 3.81 7.23
C THR A 204 -6.93 4.47 8.58
N LEU A 205 -5.70 4.83 8.99
CA LEU A 205 -5.46 5.58 10.22
C LEU A 205 -6.11 6.97 10.13
N ASN A 206 -7.00 7.25 11.07
CA ASN A 206 -7.62 8.57 11.19
C ASN A 206 -6.70 9.50 12.00
N ALA A 207 -5.93 10.34 11.33
CA ALA A 207 -5.07 11.31 12.01
C ALA A 207 -5.86 12.29 12.90
N GLY A 208 -7.14 12.53 12.58
CA GLY A 208 -8.03 13.37 13.39
C GLY A 208 -8.42 12.76 14.73
N TYR A 209 -8.19 11.47 14.94
CA TYR A 209 -8.37 10.80 16.22
C TYR A 209 -7.40 11.33 17.29
N PHE A 210 -6.19 11.67 16.86
CA PHE A 210 -5.16 12.15 17.79
C PHE A 210 -5.40 13.60 18.20
N TYR A 211 -5.33 13.85 19.50
CA TYR A 211 -5.42 15.19 20.04
C TYR A 211 -4.08 15.92 19.86
N SER A 212 -4.09 17.06 19.19
CA SER A 212 -2.88 17.87 18.92
C SER A 212 -2.71 19.10 19.82
N GLY A 213 -3.65 19.35 20.72
CA GLY A 213 -3.59 20.50 21.63
C GLY A 213 -3.82 21.88 20.97
N SER A 214 -3.90 21.95 19.65
CA SER A 214 -3.91 23.21 18.89
C SER A 214 -5.22 24.00 18.96
N ALA A 215 -6.29 23.41 19.46
CA ALA A 215 -7.60 24.07 19.54
C ALA A 215 -7.85 24.59 20.95
N ILE A 216 -7.50 25.85 21.19
CA ILE A 216 -7.90 26.59 22.42
C ILE A 216 -9.43 26.51 22.53
N GLY A 217 -9.94 25.78 23.52
CA GLY A 217 -11.37 25.67 23.81
C GLY A 217 -12.11 24.54 23.11
N SER A 218 -11.44 23.65 22.36
CA SER A 218 -12.07 22.40 21.87
C SER A 218 -12.17 21.40 23.03
N ALA A 219 -13.38 20.95 23.31
CA ALA A 219 -13.57 19.86 24.28
C ALA A 219 -12.98 18.54 23.71
N PRO A 220 -12.42 17.65 24.54
CA PRO A 220 -11.96 16.34 24.09
C PRO A 220 -13.04 15.56 23.33
N ASP A 221 -14.29 15.72 23.73
CA ASP A 221 -15.46 15.09 23.08
C ASP A 221 -15.63 15.45 21.59
N SER A 222 -15.11 16.60 21.16
CA SER A 222 -15.14 17.02 19.74
C SER A 222 -14.01 16.40 18.91
N VAL A 223 -12.98 15.87 19.58
CA VAL A 223 -11.81 15.19 18.97
C VAL A 223 -12.06 13.68 18.91
N LEU A 224 -12.93 13.17 19.78
CA LEU A 224 -13.20 11.73 19.95
C LEU A 224 -14.37 11.21 19.14
N ASP A 225 -14.96 12.01 18.25
CA ASP A 225 -16.13 11.62 17.42
C ASP A 225 -15.76 10.62 16.29
N GLY A 226 -14.51 10.20 16.23
CA GLY A 226 -13.99 9.25 15.24
C GLY A 226 -13.38 8.01 15.86
N ALA A 227 -13.39 6.93 15.11
CA ALA A 227 -12.58 5.76 15.42
C ALA A 227 -11.10 6.02 15.07
N LEU A 228 -10.18 5.33 15.76
CA LEU A 228 -8.75 5.38 15.45
C LEU A 228 -8.45 4.96 14.00
N TYR A 229 -9.21 4.00 13.51
CA TYR A 229 -9.21 3.56 12.12
C TYR A 229 -10.59 3.73 11.51
N GLU A 230 -10.64 4.24 10.30
CA GLU A 230 -11.87 4.40 9.52
C GLU A 230 -11.84 3.43 8.32
N GLU A 231 -12.98 2.82 8.04
CA GLU A 231 -13.15 2.07 6.80
C GLU A 231 -13.43 3.04 5.66
N LYS A 232 -12.65 2.90 4.59
CA LYS A 232 -12.81 3.69 3.37
C LYS A 232 -12.71 2.80 2.17
N GLU A 233 -13.62 2.98 1.22
CA GLU A 233 -13.48 2.41 -0.10
C GLU A 233 -12.28 3.04 -0.82
N VAL A 234 -11.40 2.19 -1.30
CA VAL A 234 -10.30 2.54 -2.20
C VAL A 234 -10.71 2.13 -3.59
N SER A 235 -10.69 3.08 -4.53
CA SER A 235 -11.01 2.87 -5.94
C SER A 235 -9.85 3.38 -6.79
N ILE A 236 -9.29 2.52 -7.63
CA ILE A 236 -8.12 2.79 -8.47
C ILE A 236 -8.50 2.51 -9.92
N GLU A 237 -8.60 3.56 -10.74
CA GLU A 237 -8.74 3.44 -12.19
C GLU A 237 -7.44 2.93 -12.80
N LEU A 238 -7.51 1.81 -13.51
CA LEU A 238 -6.37 1.16 -14.13
C LEU A 238 -6.09 1.79 -15.50
N LYS A 239 -4.87 2.31 -15.67
CA LYS A 239 -4.38 2.89 -16.91
C LYS A 239 -3.10 2.18 -17.31
N VAL A 240 -3.14 1.40 -18.36
CA VAL A 240 -1.99 0.63 -18.85
C VAL A 240 -0.79 1.54 -19.05
N THR A 241 0.37 1.13 -18.55
CA THR A 241 1.64 1.82 -18.74
C THR A 241 2.73 0.86 -19.21
N GLY A 242 3.81 1.41 -19.76
CA GLY A 242 4.97 0.62 -20.15
C GLY A 242 5.83 0.22 -18.96
N THR A 243 6.91 -0.50 -19.27
CA THR A 243 7.90 -0.96 -18.28
C THR A 243 9.06 0.04 -18.22
N GLN A 244 9.59 0.28 -17.02
CA GLN A 244 10.73 1.18 -16.79
C GLN A 244 11.56 0.75 -15.59
N THR A 245 12.85 1.11 -15.59
CA THR A 245 13.74 0.87 -14.46
C THR A 245 13.81 2.03 -13.49
N VAL A 246 13.86 1.69 -12.20
CA VAL A 246 14.35 2.58 -11.15
C VAL A 246 15.57 1.88 -10.55
N TYR A 247 16.75 2.46 -10.69
CA TYR A 247 18.05 1.79 -10.49
C TYR A 247 18.13 0.49 -11.32
N ASP A 248 18.38 -0.64 -10.67
CA ASP A 248 18.49 -1.95 -11.32
C ASP A 248 17.18 -2.75 -11.33
N THR A 249 16.13 -2.24 -10.67
CA THR A 249 14.81 -2.88 -10.58
C THR A 249 13.89 -2.42 -11.69
N LEU A 250 13.25 -3.38 -12.36
CA LEU A 250 12.31 -3.15 -13.45
C LEU A 250 10.88 -3.15 -12.91
N PHE A 251 10.11 -2.10 -13.22
CA PHE A 251 8.71 -1.94 -12.82
C PHE A 251 7.80 -1.90 -14.04
N GLY A 252 6.63 -2.52 -13.93
CA GLY A 252 5.55 -2.48 -14.91
C GLY A 252 4.20 -2.44 -14.22
N GLY A 253 3.10 -2.35 -14.98
CA GLY A 253 1.76 -2.37 -14.44
C GLY A 253 0.86 -1.29 -15.00
N TYR A 254 0.24 -0.51 -14.11
CA TYR A 254 -0.70 0.56 -14.44
C TYR A 254 -0.18 1.90 -13.90
N THR A 255 -0.56 3.01 -14.53
CA THR A 255 -0.18 4.35 -14.08
C THR A 255 -0.62 4.54 -12.62
N GLY A 256 0.32 4.87 -11.74
CA GLY A 256 0.07 5.01 -10.31
C GLY A 256 0.00 3.69 -9.52
N LEU A 257 0.09 2.53 -10.18
CA LEU A 257 0.07 1.21 -9.55
C LEU A 257 1.05 0.27 -10.27
N TYR A 258 2.21 0.02 -9.67
CA TYR A 258 3.34 -0.69 -10.26
C TYR A 258 3.71 -1.94 -9.50
N THR A 259 4.25 -2.93 -10.19
CA THR A 259 4.85 -4.13 -9.61
C THR A 259 6.25 -4.36 -10.17
N VAL A 260 7.08 -5.14 -9.46
CA VAL A 260 8.37 -5.60 -9.98
C VAL A 260 8.12 -6.64 -11.07
N VAL A 261 8.83 -6.53 -12.19
CA VAL A 261 8.71 -7.45 -13.33
C VAL A 261 10.08 -7.98 -13.75
N ASP A 262 10.10 -9.19 -14.30
CA ASP A 262 11.35 -9.87 -14.68
C ASP A 262 11.86 -9.47 -16.06
N GLY A 263 11.04 -8.87 -16.92
CA GLY A 263 11.38 -8.56 -18.31
C GLY A 263 10.71 -7.29 -18.85
N TRP A 264 11.34 -6.68 -19.85
CA TRP A 264 10.84 -5.50 -20.56
C TRP A 264 9.56 -5.75 -21.35
N ASP A 265 9.28 -7.01 -21.65
CA ASP A 265 8.15 -7.53 -22.42
C ASP A 265 6.96 -7.95 -21.53
N SER A 266 7.03 -7.66 -20.23
CA SER A 266 5.87 -7.79 -19.35
C SER A 266 4.82 -6.75 -19.71
N ILE A 267 3.75 -7.22 -20.37
CA ILE A 267 2.66 -6.36 -20.86
C ILE A 267 1.43 -6.60 -19.98
N TYR A 268 0.90 -5.51 -19.40
CA TYR A 268 -0.38 -5.51 -18.72
C TYR A 268 -1.44 -4.91 -19.62
N GLU A 269 -2.66 -5.44 -19.55
CA GLU A 269 -3.81 -4.98 -20.31
C GLU A 269 -5.01 -4.83 -19.40
N LEU A 270 -6.03 -4.10 -19.84
CA LEU A 270 -7.34 -4.12 -19.21
C LEU A 270 -8.06 -5.41 -19.61
N ASP A 271 -8.90 -5.93 -18.73
CA ASP A 271 -9.75 -7.06 -19.04
C ASP A 271 -10.80 -6.69 -20.11
N THR A 272 -11.33 -7.72 -20.77
CA THR A 272 -12.37 -7.54 -21.77
C THR A 272 -13.76 -7.78 -21.17
N PRO A 273 -14.85 -7.29 -21.78
CA PRO A 273 -16.22 -7.52 -21.28
C PRO A 273 -16.60 -9.00 -21.18
N ASP A 274 -15.89 -9.90 -21.86
CA ASP A 274 -16.09 -11.35 -21.82
C ASP A 274 -15.27 -12.06 -20.73
N THR A 275 -14.47 -11.32 -19.95
CA THR A 275 -13.63 -11.90 -18.89
C THR A 275 -14.51 -12.38 -17.73
N GLU A 276 -14.34 -13.65 -17.34
CA GLU A 276 -15.13 -14.28 -16.27
C GLU A 276 -14.85 -13.64 -14.91
N GLY A 277 -15.91 -13.31 -14.18
CA GLY A 277 -15.82 -12.78 -12.80
C GLY A 277 -15.64 -11.28 -12.69
N ILE A 278 -15.73 -10.54 -13.79
CA ILE A 278 -15.67 -9.08 -13.82
C ILE A 278 -17.07 -8.48 -13.88
N GLU A 279 -17.32 -7.42 -13.13
CA GLU A 279 -18.53 -6.63 -13.24
C GLU A 279 -18.47 -5.73 -14.48
N VAL A 280 -19.52 -5.75 -15.28
CA VAL A 280 -19.65 -4.95 -16.51
C VAL A 280 -20.86 -4.04 -16.39
N ASP A 281 -20.66 -2.72 -16.55
CA ASP A 281 -21.71 -1.70 -16.56
C ASP A 281 -22.37 -1.54 -17.94
#